data_4771dd9a1fcb7c0d1a581c48f386b296
#
_entry.id   4771dd9a1fcb7c0d1a581c48f386b296
#
_cell.length_a   1.000
_cell.length_b   1.000
_cell.length_c   1.000
_cell.angle_alpha   90.00
_cell.angle_beta   90.00
_cell.angle_gamma   90.00
#
_symmetry.space_group_name_H-M   'P 1'
#
loop_
_entity.id
_entity.type
_entity.pdbx_description
1 polymer ?
#
loop_
_entity_poly.entity_id
_entity_poly.type
_entity_poly.pdbx_seq_one_letter_code
_entity_poly.pdbx_strand_id
1 'polypeptide(L)'
;MADTDTTIAPATGNLLRGKRGLIMGVANDRSLAWGIAAACAAQGAELAFTFLGDALERRVRPLAESVGSDMLFPCDVADDSSIDAAFEGLGKQWDGLDFLVHAIGFADKAYLRGRFLDTPREVFLQALDISAYSFAAVCQRAVPMMKRGGSLLT
;
A
#
# COMPACT_ATOMS: atom_id res chain seq x y z
N MET A 1 16.86 -17.72 24.64
CA MET A 1 15.96 -18.20 23.59
C MET A 1 16.37 -17.51 22.32
N ALA A 2 16.93 -18.24 21.37
CA ALA A 2 17.37 -17.70 20.09
C ALA A 2 16.13 -17.32 19.29
N ASP A 3 16.04 -16.03 18.96
CA ASP A 3 15.03 -15.49 18.04
C ASP A 3 15.40 -16.00 16.64
N THR A 4 14.81 -17.12 16.23
CA THR A 4 14.96 -17.58 14.85
C THR A 4 14.06 -16.70 14.00
N ASP A 5 14.60 -15.55 13.59
CA ASP A 5 14.02 -14.74 12.52
C ASP A 5 14.10 -15.56 11.22
N THR A 6 13.11 -16.42 11.03
CA THR A 6 12.97 -17.22 9.81
C THR A 6 12.24 -16.38 8.78
N THR A 7 12.89 -15.30 8.34
CA THR A 7 12.43 -14.56 7.16
C THR A 7 12.66 -15.44 5.94
N ILE A 8 11.64 -16.16 5.51
CA ILE A 8 11.68 -16.94 4.26
C ILE A 8 11.76 -15.96 3.11
N ALA A 9 12.92 -15.90 2.45
CA ALA A 9 13.06 -15.08 1.25
C ALA A 9 12.06 -15.57 0.17
N PRO A 10 11.35 -14.67 -0.51
CA PRO A 10 10.41 -15.06 -1.55
C PRO A 10 11.12 -15.78 -2.70
N ALA A 11 10.49 -16.82 -3.24
CA ALA A 11 11.00 -17.52 -4.41
C ALA A 11 11.11 -16.57 -5.61
N THR A 12 12.24 -16.54 -6.27
CA THR A 12 12.46 -15.71 -7.46
C THR A 12 11.86 -16.37 -8.71
N GLY A 13 11.37 -15.54 -9.64
CA GLY A 13 10.75 -16.01 -10.88
C GLY A 13 10.39 -14.85 -11.82
N ASN A 14 9.53 -15.13 -12.79
CA ASN A 14 9.16 -14.20 -13.84
C ASN A 14 7.63 -14.07 -14.03
N LEU A 15 6.84 -14.52 -13.07
CA LEU A 15 5.37 -14.50 -13.19
C LEU A 15 4.79 -13.10 -13.39
N LEU A 16 5.45 -12.09 -12.82
CA LEU A 16 5.02 -10.69 -12.90
C LEU A 16 5.97 -9.82 -13.74
N ARG A 17 6.82 -10.42 -14.57
CA ARG A 17 7.72 -9.66 -15.44
C ARG A 17 6.93 -8.71 -16.35
N GLY A 18 7.29 -7.42 -16.32
CA GLY A 18 6.63 -6.36 -17.08
C GLY A 18 5.25 -5.96 -16.53
N LYS A 19 4.91 -6.41 -15.32
CA LYS A 19 3.73 -6.00 -14.57
C LYS A 19 4.06 -4.86 -13.63
N ARG A 20 3.18 -3.86 -13.56
CA ARG A 20 3.31 -2.64 -12.75
C ARG A 20 2.30 -2.66 -11.63
N GLY A 21 2.79 -2.55 -10.40
CA GLY A 21 1.96 -2.61 -9.20
C GLY A 21 2.15 -1.42 -8.27
N LEU A 22 1.03 -0.86 -7.79
CA LEU A 22 1.02 0.13 -6.71
C LEU A 22 0.79 -0.57 -5.38
N ILE A 23 1.71 -0.39 -4.45
CA ILE A 23 1.64 -0.97 -3.09
C ILE A 23 1.38 0.15 -2.08
N MET A 24 0.29 0.04 -1.36
CA MET A 24 -0.14 0.99 -0.33
C MET A 24 -0.11 0.31 1.04
N GLY A 25 0.38 1.04 2.07
CA GLY A 25 0.36 0.56 3.46
C GLY A 25 1.67 -0.05 3.96
N VAL A 26 2.79 0.10 3.25
CA VAL A 26 4.11 -0.23 3.80
C VAL A 26 4.45 0.75 4.92
N ALA A 27 4.72 0.23 6.11
CA ALA A 27 5.13 1.03 7.28
C ALA A 27 6.53 0.65 7.77
N ASN A 28 6.95 -0.58 7.55
CA ASN A 28 8.25 -1.16 7.87
C ASN A 28 8.39 -2.53 7.19
N ASP A 29 9.53 -3.19 7.40
CA ASP A 29 9.89 -4.51 6.87
C ASP A 29 9.02 -5.68 7.39
N ARG A 30 8.20 -5.45 8.40
CA ARG A 30 7.26 -6.44 8.98
C ARG A 30 5.81 -6.23 8.54
N SER A 31 5.51 -5.18 7.78
CA SER A 31 4.15 -4.94 7.29
C SER A 31 3.76 -5.97 6.22
N LEU A 32 2.48 -6.37 6.22
CA LEU A 32 1.94 -7.28 5.19
C LEU A 32 2.19 -6.74 3.78
N ALA A 33 1.98 -5.41 3.60
CA ALA A 33 2.26 -4.74 2.34
C ALA A 33 3.71 -4.95 1.87
N TRP A 34 4.69 -4.94 2.78
CA TRP A 34 6.09 -5.18 2.44
C TRP A 34 6.33 -6.62 2.00
N GLY A 35 5.77 -7.60 2.72
CA GLY A 35 5.87 -9.01 2.33
C GLY A 35 5.31 -9.27 0.93
N ILE A 36 4.17 -8.64 0.59
CA ILE A 36 3.56 -8.70 -0.74
C ILE A 36 4.46 -8.03 -1.78
N ALA A 37 4.97 -6.82 -1.48
CA ALA A 37 5.86 -6.09 -2.37
C ALA A 37 7.13 -6.89 -2.71
N ALA A 38 7.79 -7.43 -1.69
CA ALA A 38 8.99 -8.25 -1.86
C ALA A 38 8.71 -9.50 -2.72
N ALA A 39 7.57 -10.17 -2.51
CA ALA A 39 7.17 -11.32 -3.30
C ALA A 39 6.89 -10.93 -4.76
N CYS A 40 6.20 -9.81 -5.01
CA CYS A 40 5.93 -9.32 -6.37
C CYS A 40 7.23 -8.93 -7.09
N ALA A 41 8.13 -8.20 -6.41
CA ALA A 41 9.42 -7.84 -6.96
C ALA A 41 10.28 -9.06 -7.31
N ALA A 42 10.30 -10.08 -6.45
CA ALA A 42 11.00 -11.34 -6.70
C ALA A 42 10.44 -12.09 -7.92
N GLN A 43 9.22 -11.82 -8.34
CA GLN A 43 8.59 -12.32 -9.55
C GLN A 43 8.72 -11.39 -10.76
N GLY A 44 9.50 -10.32 -10.64
CA GLY A 44 9.85 -9.42 -11.74
C GLY A 44 8.87 -8.27 -11.97
N ALA A 45 8.01 -7.93 -11.00
CA ALA A 45 7.15 -6.76 -11.07
C ALA A 45 7.94 -5.45 -10.92
N GLU A 46 7.51 -4.41 -11.62
CA GLU A 46 7.86 -3.02 -11.34
C GLU A 46 6.89 -2.48 -10.28
N LEU A 47 7.42 -1.87 -9.22
CA LEU A 47 6.61 -1.44 -8.09
C LEU A 47 6.68 0.07 -7.87
N ALA A 48 5.55 0.64 -7.44
CA ALA A 48 5.45 1.97 -6.87
C ALA A 48 4.84 1.88 -5.47
N PHE A 49 5.12 2.87 -4.62
CA PHE A 49 4.70 2.86 -3.22
C PHE A 49 4.02 4.17 -2.84
N THR A 50 3.11 4.10 -1.87
CA THR A 50 2.59 5.30 -1.22
C THR A 50 3.01 5.34 0.25
N PHE A 51 3.07 6.54 0.79
CA PHE A 51 3.38 6.78 2.21
C PHE A 51 2.59 7.98 2.75
N LEU A 52 2.40 8.03 4.07
CA LEU A 52 1.77 9.15 4.76
C LEU A 52 2.77 9.87 5.67
N GLY A 53 3.22 11.04 5.22
CA GLY A 53 4.12 11.92 5.96
C GLY A 53 5.57 11.44 6.04
N ASP A 54 6.48 12.35 6.40
CA ASP A 54 7.93 12.18 6.36
C ASP A 54 8.46 11.01 7.21
N ALA A 55 7.76 10.70 8.30
CA ALA A 55 8.18 9.62 9.20
C ALA A 55 8.04 8.25 8.53
N LEU A 56 7.00 8.05 7.71
CA LEU A 56 6.84 6.82 6.92
C LEU A 56 7.71 6.86 5.68
N GLU A 57 7.86 8.00 5.01
CA GLU A 57 8.76 8.12 3.86
C GLU A 57 10.16 7.59 4.18
N ARG A 58 10.74 8.06 5.30
CA ARG A 58 12.09 7.63 5.73
C ARG A 58 12.23 6.12 5.95
N ARG A 59 11.12 5.43 6.22
CA ARG A 59 11.11 3.96 6.41
C ARG A 59 10.82 3.23 5.12
N VAL A 60 9.93 3.76 4.29
CA VAL A 60 9.49 3.12 3.04
C VAL A 60 10.55 3.27 1.95
N ARG A 61 11.23 4.41 1.86
CA ARG A 61 12.22 4.69 0.82
C ARG A 61 13.33 3.63 0.72
N PRO A 62 14.05 3.27 1.81
CA PRO A 62 15.10 2.24 1.70
C PRO A 62 14.53 0.86 1.32
N LEU A 63 13.29 0.55 1.72
CA LEU A 63 12.62 -0.69 1.33
C LEU A 63 12.29 -0.68 -0.18
N ALA A 64 11.72 0.41 -0.70
CA ALA A 64 11.45 0.55 -2.12
C ALA A 64 12.74 0.44 -2.95
N GLU A 65 13.80 1.13 -2.55
CA GLU A 65 15.12 1.07 -3.20
C GLU A 65 15.70 -0.35 -3.21
N SER A 66 15.49 -1.13 -2.14
CA SER A 66 15.97 -2.52 -2.06
C SER A 66 15.33 -3.46 -3.08
N VAL A 67 14.16 -3.10 -3.62
CA VAL A 67 13.49 -3.82 -4.71
C VAL A 67 13.58 -3.09 -6.06
N GLY A 68 14.47 -2.11 -6.16
CA GLY A 68 14.77 -1.40 -7.39
C GLY A 68 13.74 -0.31 -7.77
N SER A 69 12.96 0.19 -6.80
CA SER A 69 11.97 1.24 -7.03
C SER A 69 12.38 2.56 -6.38
N ASP A 70 12.28 3.64 -7.12
CA ASP A 70 12.39 5.04 -6.66
C ASP A 70 11.02 5.76 -6.67
N MET A 71 9.95 5.04 -7.04
CA MET A 71 8.61 5.57 -7.21
C MET A 71 7.84 5.58 -5.89
N LEU A 72 7.91 6.72 -5.18
CA LEU A 72 7.23 6.95 -3.92
C LEU A 72 6.34 8.19 -4.02
N PHE A 73 5.08 8.06 -3.63
CA PHE A 73 4.10 9.12 -3.69
C PHE A 73 3.48 9.37 -2.31
N PRO A 74 3.47 10.63 -1.80
CA PRO A 74 2.72 10.96 -0.60
C PRO A 74 1.22 10.74 -0.86
N CYS A 75 0.53 10.10 0.09
CA CYS A 75 -0.89 9.80 -0.05
C CYS A 75 -1.54 9.65 1.32
N ASP A 76 -2.43 10.58 1.66
CA ASP A 76 -3.39 10.43 2.74
C ASP A 76 -4.71 9.90 2.14
N VAL A 77 -5.09 8.70 2.50
CA VAL A 77 -6.30 8.06 1.96
C VAL A 77 -7.61 8.61 2.56
N ALA A 78 -7.52 9.46 3.58
CA ALA A 78 -8.65 10.22 4.11
C ALA A 78 -8.89 11.54 3.37
N ASP A 79 -8.06 11.88 2.37
CA ASP A 79 -8.15 13.09 1.56
C ASP A 79 -8.15 12.74 0.07
N ASP A 80 -9.29 12.94 -0.57
CA ASP A 80 -9.45 12.67 -2.00
C ASP A 80 -8.44 13.44 -2.87
N SER A 81 -8.10 14.67 -2.51
CA SER A 81 -7.12 15.49 -3.25
C SER A 81 -5.71 14.90 -3.14
N SER A 82 -5.37 14.27 -2.01
CA SER A 82 -4.11 13.58 -1.81
C SER A 82 -4.05 12.29 -2.64
N ILE A 83 -5.16 11.55 -2.72
CA ILE A 83 -5.26 10.38 -3.59
C ILE A 83 -5.10 10.81 -5.06
N ASP A 84 -5.81 11.86 -5.49
CA ASP A 84 -5.72 12.38 -6.87
C ASP A 84 -4.29 12.77 -7.22
N ALA A 85 -3.58 13.48 -6.35
CA ALA A 85 -2.19 13.88 -6.56
C ALA A 85 -1.24 12.69 -6.69
N ALA A 86 -1.43 11.65 -5.87
CA ALA A 86 -0.63 10.43 -5.93
C ALA A 86 -0.81 9.71 -7.28
N PHE A 87 -2.07 9.57 -7.75
CA PHE A 87 -2.37 8.95 -9.05
C PHE A 87 -1.96 9.81 -10.25
N GLU A 88 -2.02 11.13 -10.14
CA GLU A 88 -1.47 12.05 -11.15
C GLU A 88 0.07 11.87 -11.26
N GLY A 89 0.76 11.79 -10.12
CA GLY A 89 2.19 11.52 -10.07
C GLY A 89 2.54 10.18 -10.70
N LEU A 90 1.79 9.13 -10.37
CA LEU A 90 1.97 7.79 -10.93
C LEU A 90 1.74 7.80 -12.45
N GLY A 91 0.69 8.46 -12.93
CA GLY A 91 0.34 8.55 -14.35
C GLY A 91 1.37 9.31 -15.20
N LYS A 92 2.21 10.16 -14.59
CA LYS A 92 3.34 10.81 -15.27
C LYS A 92 4.52 9.85 -15.50
N GLN A 93 4.62 8.79 -14.72
CA GLN A 93 5.69 7.78 -14.80
C GLN A 93 5.26 6.53 -15.58
N TRP A 94 4.00 6.10 -15.39
CA TRP A 94 3.46 4.91 -16.02
C TRP A 94 2.21 5.21 -16.84
N ASP A 95 2.13 4.61 -18.01
CA ASP A 95 0.97 4.67 -18.92
C ASP A 95 -0.12 3.65 -18.58
N GLY A 96 0.11 2.79 -17.57
CA GLY A 96 -0.82 1.77 -17.12
C GLY A 96 -0.43 1.13 -15.81
N LEU A 97 -1.42 0.50 -15.16
CA LEU A 97 -1.29 -0.23 -13.90
C LEU A 97 -1.86 -1.64 -14.10
N ASP A 98 -1.17 -2.67 -13.63
CA ASP A 98 -1.62 -4.06 -13.72
C ASP A 98 -2.23 -4.55 -12.40
N PHE A 99 -1.74 -4.07 -11.26
CA PHE A 99 -2.32 -4.42 -9.96
C PHE A 99 -2.13 -3.32 -8.91
N LEU A 100 -3.03 -3.35 -7.92
CA LEU A 100 -2.98 -2.47 -6.76
C LEU A 100 -3.20 -3.31 -5.51
N VAL A 101 -2.36 -3.06 -4.52
CA VAL A 101 -2.48 -3.64 -3.17
C VAL A 101 -2.76 -2.53 -2.17
N HIS A 102 -3.97 -2.52 -1.64
CA HIS A 102 -4.39 -1.64 -0.56
C HIS A 102 -4.30 -2.41 0.76
N ALA A 103 -3.21 -2.23 1.48
CA ALA A 103 -3.00 -2.85 2.80
C ALA A 103 -2.96 -1.76 3.88
N ILE A 104 -3.96 -0.89 3.86
CA ILE A 104 -4.13 0.23 4.78
C ILE A 104 -5.23 -0.09 5.78
N GLY A 105 -4.95 0.15 7.05
CA GLY A 105 -5.92 0.05 8.11
C GLY A 105 -5.58 1.03 9.23
N PHE A 106 -6.62 1.57 9.85
CA PHE A 106 -6.48 2.48 10.97
C PHE A 106 -7.53 2.18 12.04
N ALA A 107 -7.11 2.23 13.29
CA ALA A 107 -7.99 2.32 14.44
C ALA A 107 -7.34 3.19 15.52
N ASP A 108 -8.10 4.05 16.15
CA ASP A 108 -7.60 4.86 17.26
C ASP A 108 -7.20 3.94 18.44
N LYS A 109 -5.93 4.04 18.82
CA LYS A 109 -5.33 3.23 19.89
C LYS A 109 -6.04 3.35 21.24
N ALA A 110 -6.68 4.48 21.50
CA ALA A 110 -7.44 4.70 22.74
C ALA A 110 -8.63 3.74 22.85
N TYR A 111 -9.19 3.30 21.72
CA TYR A 111 -10.36 2.43 21.63
C TYR A 111 -10.06 0.98 21.21
N LEU A 112 -8.78 0.63 21.08
CA LEU A 112 -8.37 -0.77 20.88
C LEU A 112 -8.37 -1.60 22.17
N ARG A 113 -8.61 -0.95 23.31
CA ARG A 113 -8.71 -1.58 24.62
C ARG A 113 -10.05 -1.22 25.27
N GLY A 114 -10.59 -2.14 26.06
CA GLY A 114 -11.89 -1.95 26.70
C GLY A 114 -13.02 -2.62 25.91
N ARG A 115 -14.25 -2.13 26.13
CA ARG A 115 -15.43 -2.72 25.48
C ARG A 115 -15.69 -2.04 24.14
N PHE A 116 -15.97 -2.82 23.12
CA PHE A 116 -16.32 -2.31 21.79
C PHE A 116 -17.51 -1.33 21.81
N LEU A 117 -18.49 -1.59 22.66
CA LEU A 117 -19.68 -0.74 22.76
C LEU A 117 -19.44 0.67 23.34
N ASP A 118 -18.25 0.93 23.88
CA ASP A 118 -17.85 2.25 24.35
C ASP A 118 -17.20 3.11 23.24
N THR A 119 -17.07 2.57 22.02
CA THR A 119 -16.50 3.28 20.89
C THR A 119 -17.43 4.39 20.39
N PRO A 120 -16.99 5.67 20.39
CA PRO A 120 -17.77 6.77 19.83
C PRO A 120 -18.01 6.62 18.33
N ARG A 121 -19.12 7.17 17.86
CA ARG A 121 -19.50 7.10 16.44
C ARG A 121 -18.42 7.66 15.51
N GLU A 122 -17.84 8.80 15.83
CA GLU A 122 -16.81 9.47 15.04
C GLU A 122 -15.55 8.62 14.91
N VAL A 123 -15.13 7.93 15.98
CA VAL A 123 -13.96 7.03 15.96
C VAL A 123 -14.24 5.82 15.09
N PHE A 124 -15.45 5.25 15.19
CA PHE A 124 -15.87 4.13 14.35
C PHE A 124 -15.94 4.53 12.87
N LEU A 125 -16.52 5.69 12.56
CA LEU A 125 -16.59 6.20 11.18
C LEU A 125 -15.22 6.47 10.60
N GLN A 126 -14.29 7.05 11.36
CA GLN A 126 -12.92 7.27 10.92
C GLN A 126 -12.20 5.95 10.60
N ALA A 127 -12.39 4.92 11.44
CA ALA A 127 -11.82 3.61 11.19
C ALA A 127 -12.35 2.98 9.90
N LEU A 128 -13.66 3.10 9.62
CA LEU A 128 -14.28 2.63 8.38
C LEU A 128 -13.85 3.45 7.16
N ASP A 129 -13.75 4.76 7.30
CA ASP A 129 -13.31 5.65 6.22
C ASP A 129 -11.92 5.26 5.74
N ILE A 130 -10.95 5.20 6.66
CA ILE A 130 -9.56 4.89 6.32
C ILE A 130 -9.37 3.42 5.93
N SER A 131 -10.06 2.47 6.60
CA SER A 131 -9.77 1.04 6.40
C SER A 131 -10.65 0.37 5.34
N ALA A 132 -11.80 0.94 5.01
CA ALA A 132 -12.75 0.33 4.08
C ALA A 132 -13.08 1.24 2.88
N TYR A 133 -13.58 2.47 3.13
CA TYR A 133 -13.99 3.37 2.05
C TYR A 133 -12.80 3.78 1.18
N SER A 134 -11.63 4.00 1.77
CA SER A 134 -10.43 4.40 1.04
C SER A 134 -10.05 3.40 -0.07
N PHE A 135 -10.35 2.10 0.10
CA PHE A 135 -10.17 1.13 -0.97
C PHE A 135 -11.05 1.45 -2.19
N ALA A 136 -12.32 1.79 -1.96
CA ALA A 136 -13.20 2.20 -3.06
C ALA A 136 -12.71 3.50 -3.74
N ALA A 137 -12.31 4.51 -2.93
CA ALA A 137 -11.78 5.76 -3.45
C ALA A 137 -10.52 5.58 -4.29
N VAL A 138 -9.59 4.72 -3.84
CA VAL A 138 -8.37 4.38 -4.57
C VAL A 138 -8.70 3.59 -5.85
N CYS A 139 -9.63 2.63 -5.80
CA CYS A 139 -10.06 1.87 -6.98
C CYS A 139 -10.64 2.77 -8.08
N GLN A 140 -11.39 3.83 -7.73
CA GLN A 140 -11.91 4.80 -8.69
C GLN A 140 -10.80 5.46 -9.52
N ARG A 141 -9.63 5.68 -8.95
CA ARG A 141 -8.45 6.26 -9.63
C ARG A 141 -7.60 5.21 -10.34
N ALA A 142 -7.53 4.00 -9.80
CA ALA A 142 -6.74 2.91 -10.37
C ALA A 142 -7.36 2.32 -11.65
N VAL A 143 -8.67 2.09 -11.66
CA VAL A 143 -9.38 1.44 -12.78
C VAL A 143 -9.14 2.10 -14.14
N PRO A 144 -9.17 3.45 -14.28
CA PRO A 144 -8.85 4.10 -15.55
C PRO A 144 -7.43 3.84 -16.06
N MET A 145 -6.48 3.50 -15.18
CA MET A 145 -5.11 3.14 -15.55
C MET A 145 -4.97 1.67 -15.95
N MET A 146 -5.95 0.81 -15.62
CA MET A 146 -5.91 -0.63 -15.89
C MET A 146 -6.47 -0.98 -17.27
N LYS A 147 -5.87 -0.43 -18.33
CA LYS A 147 -6.33 -0.51 -19.74
C LYS A 147 -6.45 -1.95 -20.28
N ARG A 148 -5.76 -2.90 -19.71
CA ARG A 148 -5.74 -4.33 -20.11
C ARG A 148 -6.37 -5.23 -19.06
N GLY A 149 -7.18 -4.67 -18.17
CA GLY A 149 -7.61 -5.34 -16.95
C GLY A 149 -6.52 -5.29 -15.88
N GLY A 150 -6.80 -5.86 -14.71
CA GLY A 150 -5.87 -5.84 -13.59
C GLY A 150 -6.47 -6.46 -12.34
N SER A 151 -5.72 -6.43 -11.24
CA SER A 151 -6.14 -6.94 -9.93
C SER A 151 -6.14 -5.81 -8.90
N LEU A 152 -7.23 -5.70 -8.16
CA LEU A 152 -7.38 -4.78 -7.02
C LEU A 152 -7.56 -5.64 -5.76
N LEU A 153 -6.64 -5.50 -4.80
CA LEU A 153 -6.61 -6.31 -3.58
C LEU A 153 -6.64 -5.41 -2.34
N THR A 154 -7.34 -5.87 -1.31
CA THR A 154 -7.32 -5.27 0.03
C THR A 154 -7.25 -6.35 1.08
#